data_f05d3bedd494a1f99c6f06b8fb6ae1a6
#
_entry.id   f05d3bedd494a1f99c6f06b8fb6ae1a6
#
_cell.length_a   1.000
_cell.length_b   1.000
_cell.length_c   1.000
_cell.angle_alpha   90.00
_cell.angle_beta   90.00
_cell.angle_gamma   90.00
#
_symmetry.space_group_name_H-M   'P 1'
#
loop_
_entity.id
_entity.type
_entity.pdbx_description
1 polymer ?
#
loop_
_entity_poly.entity_id
_entity_poly.type
_entity_poly.pdbx_seq_one_letter_code
_entity_poly.pdbx_strand_id
1 'polypeptide(L)'
;MITAGGVAAAVESISGKIYVGVCVDTACSLGVCAERNAIFNMLTHGENAIRRVIAINSQGKSIPPCGACREFMSQLMPSDYRSVEVMIDYENNKIVALSNLTPEWWL
;
A
#
# COMPACT_ATOMS: atom_id res chain seq x y z
N MET A 1 -21.24 -12.58 2.11
CA MET A 1 -20.15 -12.70 3.08
C MET A 1 -18.94 -11.83 2.75
N ILE A 2 -19.15 -10.81 1.99
CA ILE A 2 -18.08 -9.88 1.65
C ILE A 2 -18.36 -8.57 2.35
N THR A 3 -17.37 -8.03 3.05
CA THR A 3 -17.37 -6.64 3.52
C THR A 3 -16.20 -5.90 2.89
N ALA A 4 -16.37 -4.62 2.63
CA ALA A 4 -15.34 -3.83 1.98
C ALA A 4 -15.33 -2.40 2.52
N GLY A 5 -14.19 -1.73 2.39
CA GLY A 5 -14.09 -0.30 2.69
C GLY A 5 -13.75 0.05 4.13
N GLY A 6 -13.39 -0.91 4.98
CA GLY A 6 -12.90 -0.60 6.33
C GLY A 6 -11.57 0.14 6.31
N VAL A 7 -10.78 -0.05 5.26
CA VAL A 7 -9.53 0.68 4.98
C VAL A 7 -9.57 1.10 3.52
N ALA A 8 -9.09 2.29 3.23
CA ALA A 8 -8.89 2.78 1.88
C ALA A 8 -7.43 3.17 1.71
N ALA A 9 -6.90 2.94 0.53
CA ALA A 9 -5.51 3.28 0.21
C ALA A 9 -5.41 4.03 -1.11
N ALA A 10 -4.36 4.83 -1.22
CA ALA A 10 -3.97 5.47 -2.46
C ALA A 10 -2.48 5.22 -2.69
N VAL A 11 -2.14 4.87 -3.91
CA VAL A 11 -0.75 4.80 -4.36
C VAL A 11 -0.54 5.83 -5.46
N GLU A 12 0.57 6.55 -5.37
CA GLU A 12 0.99 7.43 -6.46
C GLU A 12 2.13 6.75 -7.20
N SER A 13 1.95 6.59 -8.50
CA SER A 13 2.98 6.03 -9.36
C SER A 13 4.11 7.04 -9.60
N ILE A 14 5.24 6.58 -10.10
CA ILE A 14 6.35 7.49 -10.43
C ILE A 14 5.99 8.46 -11.56
N SER A 15 4.94 8.18 -12.34
CA SER A 15 4.42 9.11 -13.35
C SER A 15 3.54 10.22 -12.76
N GLY A 16 3.21 10.14 -11.47
CA GLY A 16 2.37 11.12 -10.78
C GLY A 16 0.89 10.79 -10.78
N LYS A 17 0.47 9.67 -11.34
CA LYS A 17 -0.93 9.23 -11.32
C LYS A 17 -1.25 8.56 -10.00
N ILE A 18 -2.48 8.75 -9.52
CA ILE A 18 -2.97 8.21 -8.26
C ILE A 18 -3.98 7.11 -8.55
N TYR A 19 -3.80 5.97 -7.89
CA TYR A 19 -4.69 4.82 -7.97
C TYR A 19 -5.18 4.49 -6.57
N VAL A 20 -6.45 4.15 -6.45
CA VAL A 20 -7.08 3.90 -5.15
C VAL A 20 -7.62 2.48 -5.08
N GLY A 21 -7.77 2.00 -3.85
CA GLY A 21 -8.37 0.72 -3.57
C GLY A 21 -8.89 0.69 -2.15
N VAL A 22 -9.82 -0.21 -1.88
CA VAL A 22 -10.33 -0.47 -0.54
C VAL A 22 -10.00 -1.91 -0.14
N CYS A 23 -9.98 -2.20 1.15
CA CYS A 23 -9.84 -3.57 1.59
C CYS A 23 -11.13 -4.34 1.31
N VAL A 24 -10.99 -5.62 1.06
CA VAL A 24 -12.08 -6.55 0.84
C VAL A 24 -11.87 -7.72 1.80
N ASP A 25 -12.85 -7.97 2.65
CA ASP A 25 -12.79 -9.01 3.66
C ASP A 25 -13.79 -10.11 3.32
N THR A 26 -13.32 -11.34 3.33
CA THR A 26 -14.11 -12.51 2.95
C THR A 26 -13.79 -13.67 3.88
N ALA A 27 -14.57 -14.73 3.78
CA ALA A 27 -14.19 -16.01 4.36
C ALA A 27 -13.03 -16.62 3.56
N CYS A 28 -12.32 -17.57 4.16
CA CYS A 28 -11.28 -18.39 3.50
C CYS A 28 -10.10 -17.56 2.93
N SER A 29 -9.84 -16.40 3.51
CA SER A 29 -8.69 -15.56 3.13
C SER A 29 -8.66 -15.14 1.65
N LEU A 30 -9.81 -15.05 1.02
CA LEU A 30 -9.92 -14.63 -0.38
C LEU A 30 -9.83 -13.11 -0.55
N GLY A 31 -9.89 -12.36 0.57
CA GLY A 31 -9.85 -10.90 0.54
C GLY A 31 -8.47 -10.34 0.25
N VAL A 32 -8.40 -9.02 0.23
CA VAL A 32 -7.18 -8.28 -0.07
C VAL A 32 -7.12 -7.00 0.75
N CYS A 33 -5.91 -6.59 1.14
CA CYS A 33 -5.68 -5.30 1.78
C CYS A 33 -5.90 -4.15 0.79
N ALA A 34 -6.27 -2.99 1.31
CA ALA A 34 -6.51 -1.79 0.50
C ALA A 34 -5.30 -1.40 -0.35
N GLU A 35 -4.12 -1.49 0.21
CA GLU A 35 -2.88 -1.11 -0.51
C GLU A 35 -2.65 -2.01 -1.72
N ARG A 36 -2.80 -3.34 -1.55
CA ARG A 36 -2.63 -4.26 -2.69
C ARG A 36 -3.72 -4.06 -3.73
N ASN A 37 -4.96 -3.76 -3.30
CA ASN A 37 -6.02 -3.48 -4.26
C ASN A 37 -5.73 -2.22 -5.08
N ALA A 38 -5.21 -1.17 -4.44
CA ALA A 38 -4.75 0.03 -5.14
C ALA A 38 -3.61 -0.28 -6.13
N ILE A 39 -2.67 -1.12 -5.72
CA ILE A 39 -1.56 -1.56 -6.59
C ILE A 39 -2.09 -2.38 -7.77
N PHE A 40 -3.06 -3.27 -7.55
CA PHE A 40 -3.68 -4.04 -8.63
C PHE A 40 -4.33 -3.10 -9.65
N ASN A 41 -4.99 -2.04 -9.17
CA ASN A 41 -5.55 -1.03 -10.04
C ASN A 41 -4.47 -0.33 -10.87
N MET A 42 -3.37 0.05 -10.25
CA MET A 42 -2.21 0.63 -10.94
C MET A 42 -1.66 -0.31 -12.01
N LEU A 43 -1.47 -1.59 -11.66
CA LEU A 43 -0.99 -2.62 -12.59
C LEU A 43 -1.96 -2.80 -13.76
N THR A 44 -3.26 -2.77 -13.50
CA THR A 44 -4.30 -2.88 -14.53
C THR A 44 -4.17 -1.76 -15.56
N HIS A 45 -3.73 -0.58 -15.13
CA HIS A 45 -3.50 0.57 -16.01
C HIS A 45 -2.09 0.63 -16.60
N GLY A 46 -1.30 -0.43 -16.45
CA GLY A 46 -0.01 -0.55 -17.11
C GLY A 46 1.16 0.09 -16.40
N GLU A 47 1.01 0.50 -15.15
CA GLU A 47 2.10 1.06 -14.35
C GLU A 47 2.52 0.06 -13.27
N ASN A 48 3.81 0.04 -12.94
CA ASN A 48 4.36 -0.95 -12.02
C ASN A 48 5.36 -0.37 -11.02
N ALA A 49 5.42 0.94 -10.87
CA ALA A 49 6.39 1.56 -9.98
C ALA A 49 5.70 2.60 -9.10
N ILE A 50 5.87 2.46 -7.79
CA ILE A 50 5.23 3.28 -6.76
C ILE A 50 6.22 4.34 -6.29
N ARG A 51 5.76 5.59 -6.20
CA ARG A 51 6.48 6.66 -5.52
C ARG A 51 6.14 6.70 -4.04
N ARG A 52 4.85 6.67 -3.71
CA ARG A 52 4.39 6.77 -2.33
C ARG A 52 3.01 6.13 -2.14
N VAL A 53 2.71 5.78 -0.89
CA VAL A 53 1.48 5.10 -0.52
C VAL A 53 0.94 5.65 0.81
N ILE A 54 -0.36 5.71 0.91
CA ILE A 54 -1.07 6.00 2.16
C ILE A 54 -2.26 5.05 2.28
N ALA A 55 -2.55 4.64 3.52
CA ALA A 55 -3.78 3.92 3.84
C ALA A 55 -4.44 4.57 5.05
N ILE A 56 -5.76 4.68 5.04
CA ILE A 56 -6.53 5.26 6.13
C ILE A 56 -7.62 4.29 6.56
N ASN A 57 -7.85 4.22 7.87
CA ASN A 57 -8.92 3.39 8.44
C ASN A 57 -10.26 4.14 8.46
N SER A 58 -11.31 3.48 8.96
CA SER A 58 -12.65 4.06 9.01
C SER A 58 -12.78 5.28 9.93
N GLN A 59 -11.80 5.53 10.77
CA GLN A 59 -11.75 6.71 11.66
C GLN A 59 -10.94 7.85 11.04
N GLY A 60 -10.50 7.72 9.79
CA GLY A 60 -9.69 8.73 9.10
C GLY A 60 -8.23 8.77 9.55
N LYS A 61 -7.77 7.75 10.25
CA LYS A 61 -6.37 7.67 10.70
C LYS A 61 -5.54 6.92 9.67
N SER A 62 -4.36 7.46 9.35
CA SER A 62 -3.41 6.72 8.54
C SER A 62 -2.83 5.55 9.32
N ILE A 63 -2.60 4.45 8.63
CA ILE A 63 -2.05 3.24 9.22
C ILE A 63 -0.88 2.74 8.37
N PRO A 64 0.14 2.13 8.98
CA PRO A 64 1.21 1.52 8.20
C PRO A 64 0.69 0.27 7.48
N PRO A 65 1.31 -0.10 6.35
CA PRO A 65 0.91 -1.30 5.63
C PRO A 65 1.21 -2.57 6.42
N CYS A 66 0.37 -3.58 6.27
CA CYS A 66 0.60 -4.88 6.88
C CYS A 66 1.82 -5.58 6.25
N GLY A 67 2.25 -6.69 6.86
CA GLY A 67 3.41 -7.44 6.35
C GLY A 67 3.23 -7.93 4.92
N ALA A 68 2.03 -8.40 4.56
CA ALA A 68 1.75 -8.86 3.21
C ALA A 68 1.91 -7.74 2.17
N CYS A 69 1.48 -6.52 2.50
CA CYS A 69 1.61 -5.38 1.59
C CYS A 69 3.07 -4.91 1.50
N ARG A 70 3.81 -4.94 2.59
CA ARG A 70 5.27 -4.65 2.58
C ARG A 70 6.00 -5.64 1.69
N GLU A 71 5.66 -6.92 1.81
CA GLU A 71 6.24 -7.98 0.97
C GLU A 71 5.88 -7.77 -0.50
N PHE A 72 4.61 -7.47 -0.78
CA PHE A 72 4.15 -7.27 -2.15
C PHE A 72 4.87 -6.09 -2.82
N MET A 73 4.98 -4.96 -2.14
CA MET A 73 5.69 -3.80 -2.67
C MET A 73 7.17 -4.08 -2.91
N SER A 74 7.79 -4.86 -2.02
CA SER A 74 9.19 -5.26 -2.18
C SER A 74 9.39 -6.12 -3.43
N GLN A 75 8.50 -7.07 -3.67
CA GLN A 75 8.58 -7.93 -4.86
C GLN A 75 8.20 -7.19 -6.14
N LEU A 76 7.32 -6.19 -6.05
CA LEU A 76 6.95 -5.37 -7.20
C LEU A 76 8.15 -4.57 -7.71
N MET A 77 8.99 -4.08 -6.80
CA MET A 77 10.09 -3.18 -7.12
C MET A 77 11.38 -3.66 -6.42
N PRO A 78 11.89 -4.84 -6.77
CA PRO A 78 12.97 -5.46 -5.99
C PRO A 78 14.25 -4.63 -5.93
N SER A 79 14.52 -3.81 -6.94
CA SER A 79 15.70 -2.94 -6.96
C SER A 79 15.47 -1.59 -6.28
N ASP A 80 14.22 -1.14 -6.17
CA ASP A 80 13.91 0.25 -5.78
C ASP A 80 12.91 0.36 -4.63
N TYR A 81 12.42 -0.74 -4.07
CA TYR A 81 11.37 -0.70 -3.05
C TYR A 81 11.78 0.11 -1.82
N ARG A 82 13.07 0.19 -1.55
CA ARG A 82 13.58 0.84 -0.33
C ARG A 82 13.25 2.32 -0.28
N SER A 83 13.11 2.96 -1.44
CA SER A 83 12.83 4.39 -1.54
C SER A 83 11.35 4.73 -1.62
N VAL A 84 10.45 3.74 -1.64
CA VAL A 84 9.00 4.02 -1.62
C VAL A 84 8.66 4.78 -0.33
N GLU A 85 7.98 5.91 -0.47
CA GLU A 85 7.56 6.71 0.68
C GLU A 85 6.24 6.19 1.22
N VAL A 86 6.17 6.01 2.53
CA VAL A 86 4.98 5.51 3.23
C VAL A 86 4.53 6.55 4.24
N MET A 87 3.31 7.06 4.08
CA MET A 87 2.69 7.97 5.05
C MET A 87 2.14 7.16 6.19
N ILE A 88 2.76 7.25 7.37
CA ILE A 88 2.33 6.50 8.55
C ILE A 88 1.58 7.34 9.56
N ASP A 89 1.70 8.65 9.50
CA ASP A 89 0.95 9.57 10.36
C ASP A 89 0.69 10.86 9.60
N TYR A 90 -0.50 10.94 9.00
CA TYR A 90 -0.89 12.09 8.19
C TYR A 90 -0.98 13.37 9.01
N GLU A 91 -1.55 13.31 10.22
CA GLU A 91 -1.76 14.48 11.07
C GLU A 91 -0.44 15.13 11.45
N ASN A 92 0.60 14.33 11.70
CA ASN A 92 1.94 14.81 12.06
C ASN A 92 2.88 14.84 10.87
N ASN A 93 2.37 14.61 9.66
CA ASN A 93 3.14 14.60 8.42
C ASN A 93 4.36 13.67 8.50
N LYS A 94 4.17 12.48 9.06
CA LYS A 94 5.26 11.52 9.23
C LYS A 94 5.31 10.55 8.06
N ILE A 95 6.33 10.69 7.25
CA ILE A 95 6.62 9.84 6.10
C ILE A 95 7.90 9.07 6.39
N VAL A 96 7.90 7.77 6.13
CA VAL A 96 9.09 6.92 6.23
C VAL A 96 9.33 6.23 4.91
N ALA A 97 10.56 5.79 4.68
CA ALA A 97 10.87 4.94 3.54
C ALA A 97 10.41 3.50 3.84
N LEU A 98 10.01 2.77 2.80
CA LEU A 98 9.62 1.36 2.98
C LEU A 98 10.75 0.54 3.60
N SER A 99 12.01 0.88 3.32
CA SER A 99 13.17 0.22 3.95
C SER A 99 13.12 0.28 5.48
N ASN A 100 12.56 1.34 6.07
CA ASN A 100 12.42 1.46 7.52
C ASN A 100 11.37 0.51 8.08
N LEU A 101 10.46 0.03 7.24
CA LEU A 101 9.39 -0.89 7.61
C LEU A 101 9.72 -2.34 7.20
N THR A 102 10.88 -2.55 6.59
CA THR A 102 11.35 -3.86 6.13
C THR A 102 12.79 -4.09 6.60
N PRO A 103 13.07 -3.97 7.93
CA PRO A 103 14.41 -4.19 8.43
C PRO A 103 14.82 -5.65 8.22
N GLU A 104 16.08 -5.86 7.85
CA GLU A 104 16.62 -7.21 7.62
C GLU A 104 15.77 -7.99 6.59
N TRP A 105 15.28 -7.32 5.55
CA TRP A 105 14.42 -7.97 4.54
C TRP A 105 15.26 -8.90 3.66
N TRP A 106 14.61 -9.95 3.19
CA TRP A 106 15.26 -11.02 2.43
C TRP A 106 15.65 -10.63 0.99
N LEU A 107 15.11 -9.51 0.47
CA LEU A 107 15.42 -8.98 -0.87
C LEU A 107 16.59 -8.00 -0.85
#